data_57ae501b74bd96cede689b160e63749d
#
_entry.id   57ae501b74bd96cede689b160e63749d
#
_cell.length_a   1.000
_cell.length_b   1.000
_cell.length_c   1.000
_cell.angle_alpha   90.00
_cell.angle_beta   90.00
_cell.angle_gamma   90.00
#
_symmetry.space_group_name_H-M   'P 1'
#
loop_
_entity.id
_entity.type
_entity.pdbx_description
1 polymer ?
#
loop_
_entity_poly.entity_id
_entity_poly.type
_entity_poly.pdbx_seq_one_letter_code
_entity_poly.pdbx_strand_id
1 'polypeptide(L)'
;DEDVTRLTEIRIKRISKFDSFKADRLIEGLEGDIDQVKHHLDHLTDYAIEWFRMLKKKYGAGRERKTELRSFESISRSAVAVANVKLYAQKEEGFVGYGLKRGEGELVGECSDIDDIIVIRKDGIMQVSKVSQKAFFGKDIIHVAVWKRGDERTVYNCIYLDGATGRSMMKRFNVPAITRDREYNISKGTPKSRILYFTANPNGEAEIVTVFLRANARLKKLKLDVDFSELAIRGRGAGGNLVSKNAIRKIEMSEEGVSTLGARKVWYDETVRTLNAEGRGRLLGEFMADDRILVFLSSGEYAFTGFDLNTRFDDKMIHLEKWHPQRPVSVVYYEGEKEDWYVKRFHPELVQKAFSFIGDHENSRLGVVSTAHHPLVRIRFNRRFKETRDREDEIFDASDFIAIKGIRALGNKLSGLPVTDVQLEPLDEEKEAQAQAAWEAEFAPKAEAPKAPKESPVEAKPADSAELEKPKAETTAPPTEPKTSTSAADDDAESPSKGGGIQPTLF
;
A
#
# COMPACT_ATOMS: atom_id res chain seq x y z
N ASP A 1 -24.38 75.72 21.18
CA ASP A 1 -23.63 76.96 20.82
C ASP A 1 -22.63 76.71 19.68
N GLU A 2 -21.91 75.57 19.64
CA GLU A 2 -20.94 75.28 18.58
C GLU A 2 -21.56 75.08 17.19
N ASP A 3 -22.77 74.47 17.13
CA ASP A 3 -23.47 74.27 15.88
C ASP A 3 -24.08 75.55 15.33
N VAL A 4 -24.44 76.49 16.21
CA VAL A 4 -24.89 77.84 15.81
C VAL A 4 -23.73 78.63 15.21
N THR A 5 -22.56 78.53 15.77
CA THR A 5 -21.34 79.20 15.26
C THR A 5 -20.96 78.59 13.89
N ARG A 6 -21.03 77.28 13.70
CA ARG A 6 -20.78 76.62 12.41
C ARG A 6 -21.83 77.04 11.35
N LEU A 7 -23.11 77.21 11.74
CA LEU A 7 -24.19 77.70 10.85
C LEU A 7 -23.97 79.12 10.36
N THR A 8 -23.36 79.97 11.21
CA THR A 8 -23.11 81.41 10.83
C THR A 8 -21.85 81.51 9.94
N GLU A 9 -20.96 80.54 9.97
CA GLU A 9 -19.76 80.49 9.11
C GLU A 9 -20.07 79.98 7.69
N ILE A 10 -21.26 79.39 7.45
CA ILE A 10 -21.59 78.86 6.12
C ILE A 10 -21.95 80.07 5.21
N ARG A 11 -21.07 80.24 4.16
CA ARG A 11 -21.27 81.26 3.15
C ARG A 11 -22.61 81.08 2.46
N ILE A 12 -23.49 82.16 2.44
CA ILE A 12 -24.83 82.17 1.81
C ILE A 12 -24.81 81.64 0.37
N LYS A 13 -23.74 81.80 -0.36
CA LYS A 13 -23.56 81.26 -1.71
C LYS A 13 -23.59 79.70 -1.81
N ARG A 14 -23.52 78.98 -0.71
CA ARG A 14 -23.63 77.53 -0.67
C ARG A 14 -25.01 76.98 -0.38
N ILE A 15 -25.93 77.89 -0.02
CA ILE A 15 -27.38 77.55 0.24
C ILE A 15 -28.19 77.87 -1.01
N SER A 16 -27.79 77.37 -2.16
CA SER A 16 -28.58 77.43 -3.39
C SER A 16 -29.34 76.12 -3.62
N LYS A 17 -30.51 76.22 -4.36
CA LYS A 17 -31.25 75.03 -4.76
C LYS A 17 -30.40 73.98 -5.45
N PHE A 18 -29.28 74.35 -6.09
CA PHE A 18 -28.34 73.47 -6.74
C PHE A 18 -27.50 72.67 -5.73
N ASP A 19 -27.13 73.24 -4.60
CA ASP A 19 -26.42 72.56 -3.54
C ASP A 19 -27.31 71.60 -2.76
N SER A 20 -28.63 71.94 -2.61
CA SER A 20 -29.60 71.01 -2.00
C SER A 20 -29.74 69.72 -2.82
N PHE A 21 -29.81 69.82 -4.15
CA PHE A 21 -29.87 68.65 -5.04
C PHE A 21 -28.64 67.76 -4.95
N LYS A 22 -27.47 68.33 -4.70
CA LYS A 22 -26.27 67.57 -4.46
C LYS A 22 -26.29 66.91 -3.09
N ALA A 23 -26.76 67.64 -2.08
CA ALA A 23 -26.92 67.12 -0.73
C ALA A 23 -27.94 65.98 -0.69
N ASP A 24 -29.05 66.12 -1.33
CA ASP A 24 -30.12 65.12 -1.43
C ASP A 24 -29.60 63.82 -2.12
N ARG A 25 -28.90 63.97 -3.25
CA ARG A 25 -28.24 62.79 -3.92
C ARG A 25 -27.19 62.14 -3.07
N LEU A 26 -26.41 62.90 -2.31
CA LEU A 26 -25.43 62.37 -1.40
C LEU A 26 -26.10 61.60 -0.26
N ILE A 27 -27.17 62.13 0.29
CA ILE A 27 -27.98 61.50 1.33
C ILE A 27 -28.59 60.18 0.80
N GLU A 28 -29.23 60.23 -0.36
CA GLU A 28 -29.85 59.08 -1.00
C GLU A 28 -28.75 57.98 -1.29
N GLY A 29 -27.56 58.39 -1.74
CA GLY A 29 -26.40 57.49 -1.91
C GLY A 29 -25.94 56.85 -0.61
N LEU A 30 -25.82 57.66 0.46
CA LEU A 30 -25.42 57.15 1.78
C LEU A 30 -26.47 56.24 2.42
N GLU A 31 -27.78 56.58 2.23
CA GLU A 31 -28.87 55.70 2.69
C GLU A 31 -28.82 54.35 1.95
N GLY A 32 -28.61 54.37 0.63
CA GLY A 32 -28.41 53.15 -0.17
C GLY A 32 -27.21 52.33 0.29
N ASP A 33 -26.09 52.98 0.59
CA ASP A 33 -24.89 52.29 1.12
C ASP A 33 -25.17 51.70 2.51
N ILE A 34 -25.89 52.39 3.37
CA ILE A 34 -26.30 51.89 4.70
C ILE A 34 -27.19 50.66 4.54
N ASP A 35 -28.13 50.65 3.64
CA ASP A 35 -29.01 49.52 3.44
C ASP A 35 -28.28 48.34 2.84
N GLN A 36 -27.30 48.55 1.94
CA GLN A 36 -26.42 47.51 1.47
C GLN A 36 -25.58 46.92 2.60
N VAL A 37 -24.98 47.74 3.45
CA VAL A 37 -24.19 47.28 4.61
C VAL A 37 -25.08 46.50 5.59
N LYS A 38 -26.28 46.93 5.87
CA LYS A 38 -27.23 46.18 6.70
C LYS A 38 -27.55 44.81 6.07
N HIS A 39 -27.84 44.77 4.77
CA HIS A 39 -28.08 43.53 4.05
C HIS A 39 -26.86 42.58 4.13
N HIS A 40 -25.66 43.11 3.99
CA HIS A 40 -24.43 42.30 4.14
C HIS A 40 -24.21 41.81 5.57
N LEU A 41 -24.60 42.57 6.58
CA LEU A 41 -24.55 42.16 7.98
C LEU A 41 -25.54 41.04 8.30
N ASP A 42 -26.75 41.13 7.75
CA ASP A 42 -27.79 40.09 7.91
C ASP A 42 -27.40 38.78 7.18
N HIS A 43 -26.61 38.90 6.10
CA HIS A 43 -26.12 37.78 5.27
C HIS A 43 -24.60 37.70 5.26
N LEU A 44 -23.98 37.81 6.42
CA LEU A 44 -22.51 37.93 6.57
C LEU A 44 -21.76 36.76 5.94
N THR A 45 -22.28 35.54 6.05
CA THR A 45 -21.68 34.35 5.48
C THR A 45 -21.62 34.38 3.97
N ASP A 46 -22.73 34.80 3.32
CA ASP A 46 -22.81 34.88 1.87
C ASP A 46 -21.93 36.02 1.33
N TYR A 47 -21.91 37.16 2.00
CA TYR A 47 -20.99 38.26 1.70
C TYR A 47 -19.54 37.83 1.79
N ALA A 48 -19.15 37.09 2.84
CA ALA A 48 -17.80 36.59 3.00
C ALA A 48 -17.41 35.61 1.87
N ILE A 49 -18.31 34.71 1.47
CA ILE A 49 -18.13 33.80 0.37
C ILE A 49 -17.91 34.55 -0.96
N GLU A 50 -18.72 35.53 -1.25
CA GLU A 50 -18.59 36.36 -2.46
C GLU A 50 -17.29 37.16 -2.46
N TRP A 51 -16.93 37.74 -1.32
CA TRP A 51 -15.66 38.45 -1.16
C TRP A 51 -14.46 37.55 -1.47
N PHE A 52 -14.40 36.32 -0.91
CA PHE A 52 -13.32 35.39 -1.19
C PHE A 52 -13.33 34.88 -2.63
N ARG A 53 -14.52 34.72 -3.25
CA ARG A 53 -14.62 34.39 -4.68
C ARG A 53 -14.03 35.51 -5.55
N MET A 54 -14.32 36.75 -5.23
CA MET A 54 -13.78 37.94 -5.92
C MET A 54 -12.25 38.01 -5.75
N LEU A 55 -11.72 37.77 -4.53
CA LEU A 55 -10.28 37.72 -4.28
C LEU A 55 -9.63 36.60 -5.06
N LYS A 56 -10.24 35.42 -5.10
CA LYS A 56 -9.75 34.28 -5.91
C LYS A 56 -9.68 34.61 -7.39
N LYS A 57 -10.72 35.28 -7.93
CA LYS A 57 -10.74 35.71 -9.34
C LYS A 57 -9.68 36.77 -9.65
N LYS A 58 -9.43 37.70 -8.74
CA LYS A 58 -8.51 38.83 -8.94
C LYS A 58 -7.03 38.46 -8.73
N TYR A 59 -6.74 37.54 -7.78
CA TYR A 59 -5.39 37.26 -7.33
C TYR A 59 -5.01 35.78 -7.35
N GLY A 60 -5.93 34.87 -7.74
CA GLY A 60 -5.72 33.42 -7.66
C GLY A 60 -4.90 32.82 -8.80
N ALA A 61 -4.84 33.49 -9.95
CA ALA A 61 -4.07 32.99 -11.09
C ALA A 61 -2.56 32.88 -10.74
N GLY A 62 -2.00 31.71 -10.94
CA GLY A 62 -0.59 31.40 -10.60
C GLY A 62 -0.32 31.21 -9.10
N ARG A 63 -1.36 31.23 -8.24
CA ARG A 63 -1.26 31.00 -6.79
C ARG A 63 -2.10 29.81 -6.35
N GLU A 64 -2.23 28.83 -7.20
CA GLU A 64 -2.95 27.61 -6.92
C GLU A 64 -2.26 26.83 -5.80
N ARG A 65 -3.09 26.23 -4.96
CA ARG A 65 -2.59 25.48 -3.81
C ARG A 65 -1.92 24.21 -4.29
N LYS A 66 -0.62 24.11 -4.11
CA LYS A 66 0.18 22.91 -4.44
C LYS A 66 0.24 21.91 -3.27
N THR A 67 -0.23 22.30 -2.08
CA THR A 67 -0.18 21.47 -0.87
C THR A 67 -1.52 20.79 -0.63
N GLU A 68 -1.53 19.47 -0.54
CA GLU A 68 -2.69 18.72 -0.06
C GLU A 68 -2.77 18.80 1.46
N LEU A 69 -3.97 19.14 1.97
CA LEU A 69 -4.25 19.03 3.40
C LEU A 69 -4.61 17.59 3.71
N ARG A 70 -3.69 16.86 4.32
CA ARG A 70 -3.96 15.55 4.91
C ARG A 70 -3.96 15.70 6.43
N SER A 71 -4.93 15.06 7.10
CA SER A 71 -4.91 14.99 8.57
C SER A 71 -3.71 14.14 8.99
N PHE A 72 -2.99 14.56 10.04
CA PHE A 72 -1.86 13.81 10.59
C PHE A 72 -2.25 12.42 11.12
N GLU A 73 -3.52 12.17 11.35
CA GLU A 73 -4.05 10.87 11.79
C GLU A 73 -3.98 9.78 10.71
N SER A 74 -3.94 10.16 9.42
CA SER A 74 -3.90 9.21 8.31
C SER A 74 -2.49 8.89 7.80
N ILE A 75 -1.46 9.58 8.27
CA ILE A 75 -0.07 9.34 7.84
C ILE A 75 0.68 8.66 8.97
N SER A 76 0.84 7.34 8.87
CA SER A 76 1.76 6.66 9.78
C SER A 76 3.19 7.12 9.45
N ARG A 77 3.95 7.53 10.49
CA ARG A 77 5.34 7.98 10.31
C ARG A 77 6.21 6.91 9.63
N SER A 78 5.95 5.65 9.92
CA SER A 78 6.63 4.50 9.31
C SER A 78 6.33 4.34 7.82
N ALA A 79 5.16 4.81 7.34
CA ALA A 79 4.79 4.71 5.93
C ALA A 79 5.54 5.72 5.03
N VAL A 80 6.10 6.78 5.61
CA VAL A 80 6.85 7.85 4.90
C VAL A 80 8.35 7.77 5.19
N ALA A 81 8.75 6.95 6.17
CA ALA A 81 10.16 6.82 6.54
C ALA A 81 10.95 6.13 5.42
N VAL A 82 11.98 6.81 4.96
CA VAL A 82 12.94 6.23 4.03
C VAL A 82 13.78 5.19 4.77
N ALA A 83 13.98 4.01 4.16
CA ALA A 83 14.87 3.00 4.71
C ALA A 83 16.30 3.57 4.76
N ASN A 84 16.84 3.70 5.96
CA ASN A 84 18.14 4.30 6.23
C ASN A 84 19.14 3.32 6.85
N VAL A 85 18.69 2.13 7.22
CA VAL A 85 19.53 1.13 7.89
C VAL A 85 19.31 -0.27 7.31
N LYS A 86 20.37 -1.09 7.36
CA LYS A 86 20.33 -2.52 7.00
C LYS A 86 20.19 -3.36 8.26
N LEU A 87 19.14 -4.15 8.32
CA LEU A 87 18.85 -5.03 9.45
C LEU A 87 19.52 -6.38 9.26
N TYR A 88 20.26 -6.83 10.27
CA TYR A 88 20.89 -8.14 10.32
C TYR A 88 20.39 -8.95 11.51
N ALA A 89 20.39 -10.28 11.39
CA ALA A 89 20.01 -11.20 12.44
C ALA A 89 21.03 -12.32 12.62
N GLN A 90 21.46 -12.55 13.87
CA GLN A 90 22.20 -13.72 14.31
C GLN A 90 21.21 -14.73 14.90
N LYS A 91 20.62 -15.56 14.01
CA LYS A 91 19.48 -16.42 14.35
C LYS A 91 19.79 -17.40 15.49
N GLU A 92 20.97 -17.99 15.51
CA GLU A 92 21.38 -18.97 16.51
C GLU A 92 21.66 -18.31 17.86
N GLU A 93 22.34 -17.16 17.86
CA GLU A 93 22.71 -16.45 19.08
C GLU A 93 21.60 -15.55 19.62
N GLY A 94 20.64 -15.19 18.80
CA GLY A 94 19.45 -14.44 19.18
C GLY A 94 19.59 -12.93 19.15
N PHE A 95 20.56 -12.38 18.43
CA PHE A 95 20.72 -10.94 18.26
C PHE A 95 20.16 -10.44 16.93
N VAL A 96 19.48 -9.30 16.97
CA VAL A 96 18.95 -8.60 15.79
C VAL A 96 19.28 -7.13 15.89
N GLY A 97 19.72 -6.50 14.80
CA GLY A 97 19.95 -5.06 14.78
C GLY A 97 20.73 -4.57 13.55
N TYR A 98 20.76 -3.25 13.37
CA TYR A 98 21.51 -2.63 12.27
C TYR A 98 22.99 -2.38 12.60
N GLY A 99 23.40 -2.53 13.85
CA GLY A 99 24.80 -2.43 14.27
C GLY A 99 25.60 -3.73 14.07
N LEU A 100 24.97 -4.82 13.66
CA LEU A 100 25.63 -6.05 13.29
C LEU A 100 26.31 -5.89 11.93
N LYS A 101 27.55 -6.36 11.79
CA LYS A 101 28.32 -6.24 10.55
C LYS A 101 27.99 -7.37 9.58
N ARG A 102 28.23 -7.11 8.29
CA ARG A 102 28.21 -8.15 7.26
C ARG A 102 29.21 -9.26 7.61
N GLY A 103 28.70 -10.48 7.77
CA GLY A 103 29.49 -11.64 8.23
C GLY A 103 29.26 -12.02 9.70
N GLU A 104 28.70 -11.16 10.53
CA GLU A 104 28.26 -11.49 11.89
C GLU A 104 26.81 -11.97 11.95
N GLY A 105 25.99 -11.67 10.93
CA GLY A 105 24.59 -12.07 10.83
C GLY A 105 24.10 -12.12 9.39
N GLU A 106 22.94 -12.74 9.20
CA GLU A 106 22.22 -12.80 7.93
C GLU A 106 21.49 -11.48 7.68
N LEU A 107 21.57 -10.93 6.46
CA LEU A 107 20.81 -9.73 6.09
C LEU A 107 19.32 -10.06 6.02
N VAL A 108 18.52 -9.38 6.82
CA VAL A 108 17.06 -9.49 6.84
C VAL A 108 16.45 -8.59 5.76
N GLY A 109 16.94 -7.36 5.64
CA GLY A 109 16.46 -6.38 4.67
C GLY A 109 16.85 -4.95 5.04
N GLU A 110 16.38 -4.00 4.23
CA GLU A 110 16.50 -2.57 4.54
C GLU A 110 15.23 -2.08 5.24
N CYS A 111 15.40 -1.26 6.27
CA CYS A 111 14.32 -0.70 7.06
C CYS A 111 14.67 0.71 7.55
N SER A 112 13.73 1.36 8.21
CA SER A 112 13.98 2.59 8.93
C SER A 112 14.31 2.31 10.40
N ASP A 113 15.09 3.16 11.02
CA ASP A 113 15.37 3.14 12.47
C ASP A 113 14.14 3.38 13.34
N ILE A 114 13.03 3.84 12.75
CA ILE A 114 11.74 4.01 13.42
C ILE A 114 10.77 2.82 13.24
N ASP A 115 11.12 1.86 12.38
CA ASP A 115 10.29 0.69 12.11
C ASP A 115 10.22 -0.25 13.31
N ASP A 116 9.21 -1.10 13.30
CA ASP A 116 9.06 -2.24 14.21
C ASP A 116 9.49 -3.53 13.50
N ILE A 117 10.08 -4.44 14.24
CA ILE A 117 10.43 -5.78 13.77
C ILE A 117 9.68 -6.83 14.55
N ILE A 118 9.25 -7.88 13.86
CA ILE A 118 8.72 -9.10 14.47
C ILE A 118 9.80 -10.15 14.51
N VAL A 119 9.95 -10.77 15.65
CA VAL A 119 10.91 -11.87 15.88
C VAL A 119 10.16 -13.08 16.40
N ILE A 120 10.38 -14.23 15.78
CA ILE A 120 9.76 -15.50 16.20
C ILE A 120 10.87 -16.53 16.45
N ARG A 121 10.80 -17.19 17.61
CA ARG A 121 11.76 -18.19 18.02
C ARG A 121 11.20 -19.62 17.84
N LYS A 122 12.09 -20.59 17.82
CA LYS A 122 11.78 -22.01 17.67
C LYS A 122 10.93 -22.57 18.85
N ASP A 123 11.05 -21.98 20.02
CA ASP A 123 10.22 -22.32 21.19
C ASP A 123 8.77 -21.81 21.10
N GLY A 124 8.46 -21.06 20.04
CA GLY A 124 7.13 -20.47 19.80
C GLY A 124 6.91 -19.13 20.47
N ILE A 125 7.95 -18.50 20.98
CA ILE A 125 7.86 -17.12 21.48
C ILE A 125 7.97 -16.15 20.31
N MET A 126 7.06 -15.18 20.28
CA MET A 126 7.00 -14.09 19.32
C MET A 126 7.05 -12.76 20.05
N GLN A 127 7.84 -11.83 19.56
CA GLN A 127 7.95 -10.48 20.09
C GLN A 127 8.01 -9.47 18.96
N VAL A 128 7.40 -8.30 19.15
CA VAL A 128 7.57 -7.13 18.29
C VAL A 128 8.28 -6.05 19.07
N SER A 129 9.32 -5.49 18.50
CA SER A 129 10.12 -4.44 19.13
C SER A 129 10.54 -3.42 18.07
N LYS A 130 10.93 -2.23 18.53
CA LYS A 130 11.50 -1.21 17.65
C LYS A 130 12.88 -1.64 17.15
N VAL A 131 13.20 -1.29 15.91
CA VAL A 131 14.53 -1.46 15.34
C VAL A 131 15.57 -0.76 16.23
N SER A 132 16.69 -1.43 16.52
CA SER A 132 17.77 -0.91 17.36
C SER A 132 19.15 -1.31 16.82
N GLN A 133 20.22 -0.74 17.37
CA GLN A 133 21.57 -1.10 16.95
C GLN A 133 21.86 -2.59 17.16
N LYS A 134 21.52 -3.12 18.32
CA LYS A 134 21.66 -4.54 18.66
C LYS A 134 20.75 -4.87 19.84
N ALA A 135 19.80 -5.78 19.64
CA ALA A 135 18.92 -6.27 20.69
C ALA A 135 18.97 -7.79 20.76
N PHE A 136 18.80 -8.32 21.96
CA PHE A 136 18.75 -9.74 22.20
C PHE A 136 17.29 -10.19 22.36
N PHE A 137 16.86 -11.13 21.52
CA PHE A 137 15.49 -11.68 21.51
C PHE A 137 15.41 -13.14 21.98
N GLY A 138 16.53 -13.73 22.39
CA GLY A 138 16.63 -15.15 22.73
C GLY A 138 17.15 -15.99 21.56
N LYS A 139 17.74 -17.14 21.88
CA LYS A 139 18.37 -18.05 20.92
C LYS A 139 17.34 -18.73 20.00
N ASP A 140 17.84 -19.32 18.92
CA ASP A 140 17.06 -20.11 17.97
C ASP A 140 15.93 -19.31 17.29
N ILE A 141 16.24 -18.13 16.76
CA ILE A 141 15.31 -17.34 15.97
C ILE A 141 15.04 -18.06 14.65
N ILE A 142 13.77 -18.24 14.31
CA ILE A 142 13.34 -18.85 13.05
C ILE A 142 12.88 -17.83 12.02
N HIS A 143 12.39 -16.68 12.48
CA HIS A 143 11.89 -15.63 11.58
C HIS A 143 12.15 -14.23 12.16
N VAL A 144 12.60 -13.33 11.29
CA VAL A 144 12.71 -11.88 11.54
C VAL A 144 12.23 -11.14 10.30
N ALA A 145 11.38 -10.15 10.49
CA ALA A 145 10.92 -9.27 9.42
C ALA A 145 10.54 -7.89 9.97
N VAL A 146 10.45 -6.89 9.09
CA VAL A 146 9.82 -5.61 9.41
C VAL A 146 8.32 -5.86 9.62
N TRP A 147 7.79 -5.33 10.73
CA TRP A 147 6.37 -5.49 11.08
C TRP A 147 5.62 -4.17 10.93
N LYS A 148 4.47 -4.21 10.28
CA LYS A 148 3.58 -3.06 10.10
C LYS A 148 2.30 -3.26 10.89
N ARG A 149 1.92 -2.24 11.65
CA ARG A 149 0.66 -2.23 12.39
C ARG A 149 -0.52 -2.16 11.43
N GLY A 150 -1.53 -3.02 11.65
CA GLY A 150 -2.72 -3.09 10.80
C GLY A 150 -2.53 -3.95 9.55
N ASP A 151 -1.38 -4.62 9.37
CA ASP A 151 -1.21 -5.57 8.28
C ASP A 151 -1.95 -6.87 8.58
N GLU A 152 -3.08 -7.07 7.90
CA GLU A 152 -3.89 -8.27 7.98
C GLU A 152 -3.53 -9.29 6.89
N ARG A 153 -2.73 -8.89 5.90
CA ARG A 153 -2.40 -9.73 4.74
C ARG A 153 -1.22 -10.64 4.97
N THR A 154 -0.26 -10.23 5.79
CA THR A 154 0.85 -11.11 6.18
C THR A 154 0.31 -12.23 7.07
N VAL A 155 0.25 -13.43 6.49
CA VAL A 155 -0.24 -14.63 7.15
C VAL A 155 0.93 -15.56 7.44
N TYR A 156 0.97 -16.05 8.67
CA TYR A 156 1.97 -17.01 9.11
C TYR A 156 1.37 -18.41 9.13
N ASN A 157 1.98 -19.33 8.38
CA ASN A 157 1.65 -20.75 8.40
C ASN A 157 2.60 -21.48 9.34
N CYS A 158 2.06 -22.27 10.25
CA CYS A 158 2.85 -22.85 11.32
C CYS A 158 2.39 -24.27 11.67
N ILE A 159 3.35 -25.20 11.77
CA ILE A 159 3.15 -26.50 12.42
C ILE A 159 4.02 -26.54 13.68
N TYR A 160 3.42 -26.81 14.81
CA TYR A 160 4.13 -26.87 16.08
C TYR A 160 3.82 -28.17 16.86
N LEU A 161 4.75 -28.60 17.67
CA LEU A 161 4.60 -29.68 18.63
C LEU A 161 4.08 -29.09 19.95
N ASP A 162 2.97 -29.60 20.44
CA ASP A 162 2.49 -29.32 21.79
C ASP A 162 3.23 -30.23 22.79
N GLY A 163 4.07 -29.65 23.62
CA GLY A 163 4.93 -30.41 24.54
C GLY A 163 4.19 -31.19 25.62
N ALA A 164 2.98 -30.75 26.02
CA ALA A 164 2.18 -31.45 27.02
C ALA A 164 1.53 -32.72 26.46
N THR A 165 1.00 -32.66 25.24
CA THR A 165 0.25 -33.77 24.64
C THR A 165 1.08 -34.59 23.65
N GLY A 166 2.23 -34.12 23.23
CA GLY A 166 3.06 -34.71 22.19
C GLY A 166 2.42 -34.67 20.78
N ARG A 167 1.34 -33.92 20.61
CA ARG A 167 0.60 -33.81 19.33
C ARG A 167 1.16 -32.67 18.48
N SER A 168 1.22 -32.88 17.18
CA SER A 168 1.57 -31.83 16.24
C SER A 168 0.31 -31.14 15.74
N MET A 169 0.28 -29.82 15.85
CA MET A 169 -0.84 -28.96 15.50
C MET A 169 -0.42 -28.03 14.37
N MET A 170 -1.35 -27.66 13.49
CA MET A 170 -1.16 -26.69 12.43
C MET A 170 -2.10 -25.50 12.56
N LYS A 171 -1.66 -24.34 12.13
CA LYS A 171 -2.50 -23.13 12.13
C LYS A 171 -2.00 -22.09 11.12
N ARG A 172 -2.93 -21.26 10.73
CA ARG A 172 -2.68 -20.00 10.00
C ARG A 172 -3.10 -18.83 10.87
N PHE A 173 -2.27 -17.80 10.94
CA PHE A 173 -2.61 -16.63 11.74
C PHE A 173 -1.94 -15.37 11.19
N ASN A 174 -2.52 -14.22 11.51
CA ASN A 174 -1.94 -12.90 11.26
C ASN A 174 -1.69 -12.16 12.58
N VAL A 175 -0.96 -11.05 12.51
CA VAL A 175 -0.58 -10.24 13.66
C VAL A 175 -0.79 -8.75 13.35
N PRO A 176 -2.05 -8.29 13.18
CA PRO A 176 -2.33 -6.91 12.82
C PRO A 176 -2.09 -5.93 13.96
N ALA A 177 -2.17 -6.40 15.22
CA ALA A 177 -1.97 -5.58 16.41
C ALA A 177 -1.28 -6.36 17.51
N ILE A 178 -0.29 -5.71 18.14
CA ILE A 178 0.48 -6.29 19.25
C ILE A 178 1.04 -5.18 20.14
N THR A 179 1.28 -5.48 21.41
CA THR A 179 2.00 -4.59 22.33
C THR A 179 3.50 -4.82 22.14
N ARG A 180 4.27 -3.75 21.91
CA ARG A 180 5.73 -3.81 21.77
C ARG A 180 6.39 -4.35 23.03
N ASP A 181 7.54 -4.98 22.84
CA ASP A 181 8.45 -5.46 23.89
C ASP A 181 7.84 -6.48 24.84
N ARG A 182 6.68 -7.04 24.46
CA ARG A 182 6.01 -8.12 25.19
C ARG A 182 6.16 -9.43 24.44
N GLU A 183 6.52 -10.48 25.16
CA GLU A 183 6.57 -11.84 24.63
C GLU A 183 5.16 -12.45 24.54
N TYR A 184 4.88 -13.09 23.42
CA TYR A 184 3.64 -13.83 23.15
C TYR A 184 3.98 -15.24 22.71
N ASN A 185 3.23 -16.21 23.16
CA ASN A 185 3.41 -17.57 22.72
C ASN A 185 2.44 -17.91 21.57
N ILE A 186 2.99 -18.30 20.42
CA ILE A 186 2.21 -18.74 19.26
C ILE A 186 1.89 -20.24 19.30
N SER A 187 2.52 -21.01 20.19
CA SER A 187 2.12 -22.38 20.55
C SER A 187 1.12 -22.35 21.71
N LYS A 188 0.88 -23.47 22.36
CA LYS A 188 0.09 -23.49 23.60
C LYS A 188 0.86 -23.02 24.85
N GLY A 189 2.14 -22.71 24.71
CA GLY A 189 2.98 -22.27 25.81
C GLY A 189 3.33 -23.37 26.82
N THR A 190 3.05 -24.62 26.50
CA THR A 190 3.40 -25.74 27.37
C THR A 190 4.89 -26.04 27.28
N PRO A 191 5.54 -26.50 28.37
CA PRO A 191 6.94 -26.86 28.36
C PRO A 191 7.28 -27.87 27.24
N LYS A 192 8.44 -27.71 26.60
CA LYS A 192 8.90 -28.54 25.45
C LYS A 192 8.09 -28.36 24.16
N SER A 193 7.17 -27.40 24.08
CA SER A 193 6.55 -27.01 22.82
C SER A 193 7.60 -26.38 21.90
N ARG A 194 7.51 -26.64 20.60
CA ARG A 194 8.44 -26.09 19.62
C ARG A 194 7.79 -26.01 18.23
N ILE A 195 8.24 -25.06 17.45
CA ILE A 195 7.86 -24.92 16.04
C ILE A 195 8.60 -25.96 15.24
N LEU A 196 7.90 -26.69 14.38
CA LEU A 196 8.44 -27.69 13.48
C LEU A 196 8.54 -27.17 12.03
N TYR A 197 7.60 -26.29 11.64
CA TYR A 197 7.53 -25.65 10.34
C TYR A 197 6.96 -24.25 10.49
N PHE A 198 7.51 -23.31 9.74
CA PHE A 198 7.07 -21.92 9.77
C PHE A 198 7.36 -21.23 8.46
N THR A 199 6.35 -20.52 7.90
CA THR A 199 6.47 -19.61 6.76
C THR A 199 5.77 -18.31 7.03
N ALA A 200 6.26 -17.22 6.44
CA ALA A 200 5.64 -15.90 6.46
C ALA A 200 5.22 -15.57 5.04
N ASN A 201 3.94 -15.30 4.85
CA ASN A 201 3.29 -15.18 3.56
C ASN A 201 2.63 -13.79 3.43
N PRO A 202 3.29 -12.81 2.75
CA PRO A 202 2.86 -11.41 2.72
C PRO A 202 1.49 -11.17 2.09
N ASN A 203 1.01 -12.10 1.28
CA ASN A 203 -0.30 -12.03 0.62
C ASN A 203 -1.22 -13.18 1.00
N GLY A 204 -0.97 -13.82 2.14
CA GLY A 204 -1.78 -14.93 2.61
C GLY A 204 -1.69 -16.17 1.72
N GLU A 205 -0.52 -16.45 1.17
CA GLU A 205 -0.23 -17.65 0.43
C GLU A 205 -0.40 -18.88 1.33
N ALA A 206 -0.87 -19.98 0.73
CA ALA A 206 -1.15 -21.23 1.42
C ALA A 206 -0.48 -22.38 0.69
N GLU A 207 0.70 -22.74 1.16
CA GLU A 207 1.47 -23.84 0.61
C GLU A 207 0.93 -25.22 1.01
N ILE A 208 1.30 -26.24 0.22
CA ILE A 208 1.11 -27.65 0.55
C ILE A 208 2.42 -28.21 1.04
N VAL A 209 2.38 -28.88 2.20
CA VAL A 209 3.58 -29.48 2.80
C VAL A 209 3.39 -30.97 2.99
N THR A 210 4.45 -31.75 2.71
CA THR A 210 4.53 -33.17 3.03
C THR A 210 5.16 -33.36 4.39
N VAL A 211 4.41 -33.95 5.30
CA VAL A 211 4.82 -34.28 6.66
C VAL A 211 5.25 -35.74 6.72
N PHE A 212 6.52 -35.98 7.06
CA PHE A 212 7.10 -37.33 7.23
C PHE A 212 7.07 -37.72 8.70
N LEU A 213 6.37 -38.79 9.02
CA LEU A 213 6.27 -39.34 10.38
C LEU A 213 7.45 -40.25 10.71
N ARG A 214 7.78 -40.35 12.00
CA ARG A 214 8.73 -41.38 12.45
C ARG A 214 8.11 -42.77 12.32
N ALA A 215 8.84 -43.69 11.75
CA ALA A 215 8.41 -45.07 11.62
C ALA A 215 8.07 -45.69 13.01
N ASN A 216 6.89 -46.28 13.09
CA ASN A 216 6.44 -47.04 14.24
C ASN A 216 5.74 -48.31 13.69
N ALA A 217 5.89 -49.46 14.37
CA ALA A 217 5.35 -50.76 13.94
C ALA A 217 3.83 -50.72 13.68
N ARG A 218 3.10 -49.78 14.25
CA ARG A 218 1.62 -49.62 14.10
C ARG A 218 1.23 -48.65 13.00
N LEU A 219 2.18 -47.99 12.34
CA LEU A 219 1.89 -46.90 11.40
C LEU A 219 1.96 -47.40 9.96
N LYS A 220 0.81 -47.41 9.28
CA LYS A 220 0.74 -47.81 7.86
C LYS A 220 1.11 -46.68 6.88
N LYS A 221 0.77 -45.41 7.20
CA LYS A 221 1.09 -44.24 6.39
C LYS A 221 2.18 -43.43 7.07
N LEU A 222 3.32 -43.26 6.41
CA LEU A 222 4.48 -42.49 6.91
C LEU A 222 4.57 -41.08 6.34
N LYS A 223 3.74 -40.76 5.33
CA LYS A 223 3.66 -39.44 4.69
C LYS A 223 2.22 -38.95 4.77
N LEU A 224 2.08 -37.66 5.05
CA LEU A 224 0.81 -36.94 5.09
C LEU A 224 1.01 -35.64 4.33
N ASP A 225 0.18 -35.36 3.35
CA ASP A 225 0.14 -34.05 2.71
C ASP A 225 -0.83 -33.18 3.49
N VAL A 226 -0.42 -31.96 3.74
CA VAL A 226 -1.12 -30.97 4.56
C VAL A 226 -1.24 -29.70 3.74
N ASP A 227 -2.45 -29.34 3.42
CA ASP A 227 -2.80 -28.13 2.68
C ASP A 227 -3.16 -27.01 3.68
N PHE A 228 -2.41 -25.92 3.67
CA PHE A 228 -2.74 -24.78 4.51
C PHE A 228 -3.95 -23.98 4.01
N SER A 229 -4.36 -24.11 2.75
CA SER A 229 -5.54 -23.44 2.21
C SER A 229 -6.84 -23.85 2.88
N GLU A 230 -6.92 -25.08 3.40
CA GLU A 230 -8.05 -25.60 4.14
C GLU A 230 -8.22 -24.96 5.54
N LEU A 231 -7.21 -24.21 6.01
CA LEU A 231 -7.24 -23.57 7.32
C LEU A 231 -7.73 -22.12 7.24
N ALA A 232 -8.73 -21.81 8.05
CA ALA A 232 -9.10 -20.43 8.26
C ALA A 232 -7.98 -19.65 8.97
N ILE A 233 -7.73 -18.42 8.53
CA ILE A 233 -6.82 -17.48 9.18
C ILE A 233 -7.44 -17.06 10.51
N ARG A 234 -6.75 -17.28 11.61
CA ARG A 234 -7.21 -16.97 12.98
C ARG A 234 -6.21 -16.09 13.70
N GLY A 235 -6.59 -15.62 14.89
CA GLY A 235 -5.64 -14.87 15.74
C GLY A 235 -4.47 -15.75 16.23
N ARG A 236 -3.35 -15.11 16.54
CA ARG A 236 -2.09 -15.76 17.00
C ARG A 236 -2.26 -16.74 18.16
N GLY A 237 -3.21 -16.51 19.06
CA GLY A 237 -3.49 -17.37 20.23
C GLY A 237 -4.29 -18.64 19.94
N ALA A 238 -4.76 -18.84 18.70
CA ALA A 238 -5.51 -20.05 18.32
C ALA A 238 -4.65 -21.30 18.47
N GLY A 239 -5.25 -22.38 18.99
CA GLY A 239 -4.56 -23.67 19.21
C GLY A 239 -4.31 -24.47 17.93
N GLY A 240 -4.99 -24.13 16.82
CA GLY A 240 -4.85 -24.81 15.53
C GLY A 240 -5.54 -26.18 15.46
N ASN A 241 -5.37 -26.83 14.30
CA ASN A 241 -5.93 -28.15 13.98
C ASN A 241 -4.88 -29.24 14.17
N LEU A 242 -5.32 -30.47 14.46
CA LEU A 242 -4.44 -31.61 14.65
C LEU A 242 -3.86 -32.08 13.32
N VAL A 243 -2.54 -32.12 13.19
CA VAL A 243 -1.85 -32.75 12.07
C VAL A 243 -1.61 -34.24 12.36
N SER A 244 -0.96 -34.54 13.49
CA SER A 244 -0.62 -35.91 13.84
C SER A 244 -0.48 -36.11 15.35
N LYS A 245 -0.87 -37.28 15.81
CA LYS A 245 -0.59 -37.79 17.17
C LYS A 245 0.79 -38.45 17.25
N ASN A 246 1.41 -38.72 16.11
CA ASN A 246 2.70 -39.38 15.99
C ASN A 246 3.84 -38.38 15.79
N ALA A 247 5.03 -38.72 16.22
CA ALA A 247 6.19 -37.85 16.09
C ALA A 247 6.56 -37.60 14.61
N ILE A 248 6.76 -36.35 14.25
CA ILE A 248 7.18 -35.92 12.94
C ILE A 248 8.71 -36.05 12.86
N ARG A 249 9.22 -36.57 11.74
CA ARG A 249 10.64 -36.67 11.43
C ARG A 249 11.14 -35.40 10.70
N LYS A 250 10.42 -35.00 9.64
CA LYS A 250 10.69 -33.77 8.85
C LYS A 250 9.40 -33.30 8.17
N ILE A 251 9.44 -32.05 7.74
CA ILE A 251 8.39 -31.42 6.93
C ILE A 251 9.08 -30.77 5.74
N GLU A 252 8.55 -30.97 4.55
CA GLU A 252 9.04 -30.39 3.30
C GLU A 252 7.90 -29.71 2.58
N MET A 253 8.17 -28.54 2.00
CA MET A 253 7.23 -27.87 1.11
C MET A 253 7.11 -28.71 -0.18
N SER A 254 5.91 -29.06 -0.53
CA SER A 254 5.59 -29.85 -1.73
C SER A 254 5.19 -28.96 -2.90
N GLU A 255 4.37 -27.97 -2.61
CA GLU A 255 3.89 -27.00 -3.59
C GLU A 255 3.92 -25.60 -3.00
N GLU A 256 4.33 -24.61 -3.82
CA GLU A 256 4.26 -23.21 -3.43
C GLU A 256 2.82 -22.75 -3.21
N GLY A 257 2.64 -21.86 -2.25
CA GLY A 257 1.32 -21.37 -1.87
C GLY A 257 0.74 -20.40 -2.87
N VAL A 258 -0.55 -20.53 -3.10
CA VAL A 258 -1.36 -19.52 -3.78
C VAL A 258 -2.07 -18.66 -2.73
N SER A 259 -2.22 -17.37 -2.98
CA SER A 259 -2.91 -16.47 -2.05
C SER A 259 -4.38 -16.87 -1.90
N THR A 260 -4.82 -16.93 -0.66
CA THR A 260 -6.24 -17.19 -0.30
C THR A 260 -7.02 -15.89 -0.05
N LEU A 261 -6.38 -14.73 -0.25
CA LEU A 261 -6.96 -13.40 -0.03
C LEU A 261 -7.45 -12.80 -1.34
N GLY A 262 -8.46 -11.95 -1.27
CA GLY A 262 -8.98 -11.23 -2.43
C GLY A 262 -7.97 -10.24 -3.03
N ALA A 263 -8.30 -9.74 -4.24
CA ALA A 263 -7.51 -8.75 -4.95
C ALA A 263 -7.20 -7.51 -4.09
N ARG A 264 -6.06 -6.88 -4.34
CA ARG A 264 -5.58 -5.71 -3.63
C ARG A 264 -5.09 -4.64 -4.59
N LYS A 265 -5.53 -3.41 -4.40
CA LYS A 265 -4.95 -2.26 -5.10
C LYS A 265 -3.55 -1.97 -4.57
N VAL A 266 -2.61 -1.80 -5.48
CA VAL A 266 -1.20 -1.50 -5.17
C VAL A 266 -0.79 -0.23 -5.88
N TRP A 267 -0.15 0.66 -5.15
CA TRP A 267 0.43 1.91 -5.64
C TRP A 267 1.94 1.87 -5.48
N TYR A 268 2.63 2.56 -6.36
CA TYR A 268 4.06 2.81 -6.27
C TYR A 268 4.32 4.26 -5.90
N ASP A 269 5.03 4.48 -4.80
CA ASP A 269 5.47 5.80 -4.35
C ASP A 269 6.91 6.03 -4.84
N GLU A 270 7.05 6.94 -5.80
CA GLU A 270 8.35 7.28 -6.41
C GLU A 270 9.31 7.94 -5.42
N THR A 271 8.80 8.64 -4.41
CA THR A 271 9.60 9.37 -3.43
C THR A 271 10.37 8.43 -2.51
N VAL A 272 9.69 7.39 -2.01
CA VAL A 272 10.28 6.39 -1.10
C VAL A 272 10.65 5.10 -1.82
N ARG A 273 10.28 4.95 -3.10
CA ARG A 273 10.54 3.80 -3.98
C ARG A 273 10.05 2.48 -3.42
N THR A 274 8.88 2.52 -2.82
CA THR A 274 8.22 1.35 -2.25
C THR A 274 6.80 1.21 -2.74
N LEU A 275 6.26 0.02 -2.62
CA LEU A 275 4.84 -0.25 -2.84
C LEU A 275 4.03 0.16 -1.61
N ASN A 276 2.79 0.55 -1.85
CA ASN A 276 1.84 0.79 -0.77
C ASN A 276 0.41 0.42 -1.17
N ALA A 277 -0.49 0.32 -0.19
CA ALA A 277 -1.92 0.08 -0.39
C ALA A 277 -2.78 1.26 0.08
N GLU A 278 -2.16 2.40 0.35
CA GLU A 278 -2.75 3.58 0.98
C GLU A 278 -3.11 4.68 -0.04
N GLY A 279 -2.94 4.42 -1.33
CA GLY A 279 -3.25 5.36 -2.40
C GLY A 279 -2.17 6.42 -2.64
N ARG A 280 -0.92 6.20 -2.22
CA ARG A 280 0.18 7.13 -2.44
C ARG A 280 0.94 6.83 -3.73
N GLY A 281 1.13 7.86 -4.57
CA GLY A 281 1.85 7.73 -5.82
C GLY A 281 1.01 7.16 -6.96
N ARG A 282 1.63 6.45 -7.88
CA ARG A 282 1.01 5.91 -9.10
C ARG A 282 0.32 4.57 -8.82
N LEU A 283 -0.96 4.44 -9.20
CA LEU A 283 -1.69 3.17 -9.14
C LEU A 283 -1.11 2.18 -10.16
N LEU A 284 -0.70 1.01 -9.70
CA LEU A 284 -0.25 -0.08 -10.57
C LEU A 284 -1.39 -1.02 -10.98
N GLY A 285 -2.50 -1.01 -10.26
CA GLY A 285 -3.67 -1.84 -10.52
C GLY A 285 -4.09 -2.71 -9.34
N GLU A 286 -5.00 -3.64 -9.61
CA GLU A 286 -5.43 -4.65 -8.64
C GLU A 286 -4.60 -5.92 -8.84
N PHE A 287 -4.04 -6.43 -7.74
CA PHE A 287 -3.15 -7.60 -7.72
C PHE A 287 -3.83 -8.77 -7.01
N MET A 288 -3.80 -9.92 -7.65
CA MET A 288 -4.16 -11.23 -7.11
C MET A 288 -2.90 -12.06 -6.80
N ALA A 289 -3.11 -13.26 -6.30
CA ALA A 289 -2.06 -14.16 -5.81
C ALA A 289 -0.84 -14.31 -6.71
N ASP A 290 -1.08 -14.55 -8.00
CA ASP A 290 -0.03 -14.94 -8.95
C ASP A 290 0.51 -13.75 -9.74
N ASP A 291 -0.04 -12.56 -9.51
CA ASP A 291 0.38 -11.36 -10.19
C ASP A 291 1.82 -10.99 -9.82
N ARG A 292 2.55 -10.51 -10.80
CA ARG A 292 3.93 -10.07 -10.66
C ARG A 292 4.06 -8.63 -11.10
N ILE A 293 5.07 -7.97 -10.59
CA ILE A 293 5.51 -6.66 -11.06
C ILE A 293 6.69 -6.88 -11.99
N LEU A 294 6.60 -6.31 -13.18
CA LEU A 294 7.68 -6.25 -14.16
C LEU A 294 8.47 -4.98 -13.93
N VAL A 295 9.78 -5.10 -13.79
CA VAL A 295 10.69 -4.00 -13.49
C VAL A 295 11.75 -3.93 -14.59
N PHE A 296 11.99 -2.72 -15.12
CA PHE A 296 13.05 -2.45 -16.09
C PHE A 296 14.13 -1.57 -15.48
N LEU A 297 15.39 -1.96 -15.70
CA LEU A 297 16.57 -1.24 -15.25
C LEU A 297 17.23 -0.48 -16.39
N SER A 298 17.89 0.61 -16.09
CA SER A 298 18.64 1.42 -17.07
C SER A 298 19.76 0.66 -17.78
N SER A 299 20.22 -0.47 -17.18
CA SER A 299 21.17 -1.40 -17.78
C SER A 299 20.61 -2.20 -18.96
N GLY A 300 19.30 -2.12 -19.25
CA GLY A 300 18.65 -2.93 -20.27
C GLY A 300 18.33 -4.34 -19.82
N GLU A 301 18.15 -4.50 -18.53
CA GLU A 301 17.67 -5.72 -17.92
C GLU A 301 16.23 -5.56 -17.45
N TYR A 302 15.50 -6.66 -17.40
CA TYR A 302 14.22 -6.71 -16.70
C TYR A 302 14.22 -7.84 -15.66
N ALA A 303 13.39 -7.67 -14.65
CA ALA A 303 13.19 -8.65 -13.59
C ALA A 303 11.73 -8.69 -13.15
N PHE A 304 11.34 -9.78 -12.51
CA PHE A 304 10.04 -9.91 -11.88
C PHE A 304 10.18 -9.88 -10.36
N THR A 305 9.24 -9.23 -9.71
CA THR A 305 9.12 -9.26 -8.27
C THR A 305 7.66 -9.46 -7.86
N GLY A 306 7.44 -9.95 -6.64
CA GLY A 306 6.13 -9.94 -6.03
C GLY A 306 5.69 -8.52 -5.66
N PHE A 307 4.47 -8.39 -5.16
CA PHE A 307 3.91 -7.11 -4.73
C PHE A 307 3.92 -6.95 -3.19
N ASP A 308 4.96 -7.46 -2.54
CA ASP A 308 5.19 -7.20 -1.12
C ASP A 308 5.46 -5.71 -0.89
N LEU A 309 4.70 -5.08 0.01
CA LEU A 309 4.84 -3.65 0.33
C LEU A 309 6.17 -3.28 0.98
N ASN A 310 6.96 -4.27 1.40
CA ASN A 310 8.30 -4.05 1.93
C ASN A 310 9.38 -4.02 0.83
N THR A 311 9.00 -4.36 -0.41
CA THR A 311 9.93 -4.33 -1.54
C THR A 311 10.34 -2.91 -1.85
N ARG A 312 11.65 -2.67 -1.84
CA ARG A 312 12.26 -1.42 -2.27
C ARG A 312 12.89 -1.60 -3.64
N PHE A 313 12.69 -0.61 -4.49
CA PHE A 313 13.23 -0.62 -5.85
C PHE A 313 14.53 0.17 -5.96
N ASP A 314 15.44 -0.32 -6.80
CA ASP A 314 16.76 0.28 -7.06
C ASP A 314 16.64 1.65 -7.74
N ASP A 315 17.63 2.51 -7.54
CA ASP A 315 17.79 3.82 -8.19
C ASP A 315 17.94 3.69 -9.71
N LYS A 316 18.41 2.54 -10.19
CA LYS A 316 18.55 2.23 -11.61
C LYS A 316 17.27 1.79 -12.29
N MET A 317 16.19 1.61 -11.54
CA MET A 317 14.89 1.30 -12.10
C MET A 317 14.33 2.50 -12.85
N ILE A 318 13.93 2.29 -14.09
CA ILE A 318 13.35 3.33 -14.95
C ILE A 318 11.86 3.13 -15.23
N HIS A 319 11.38 1.89 -15.12
CA HIS A 319 9.97 1.58 -15.33
C HIS A 319 9.55 0.38 -14.50
N LEU A 320 8.35 0.43 -13.94
CA LEU A 320 7.73 -0.70 -13.28
C LEU A 320 6.22 -0.71 -13.54
N GLU A 321 5.65 -1.90 -13.70
CA GLU A 321 4.22 -2.06 -13.96
C GLU A 321 3.76 -3.46 -13.56
N LYS A 322 2.44 -3.63 -13.41
CA LYS A 322 1.85 -4.96 -13.28
C LYS A 322 2.11 -5.76 -14.56
N TRP A 323 2.74 -6.92 -14.42
CA TRP A 323 3.02 -7.78 -15.56
C TRP A 323 1.77 -8.45 -16.08
N HIS A 324 1.66 -8.51 -17.39
CA HIS A 324 0.67 -9.30 -18.10
C HIS A 324 1.33 -10.11 -19.21
N PRO A 325 1.15 -11.46 -19.22
CA PRO A 325 1.87 -12.33 -20.19
C PRO A 325 1.65 -11.97 -21.65
N GLN A 326 0.45 -11.49 -21.97
CA GLN A 326 0.03 -11.17 -23.34
C GLN A 326 0.25 -9.71 -23.72
N ARG A 327 0.74 -8.87 -22.79
CA ARG A 327 0.97 -7.45 -23.06
C ARG A 327 2.38 -7.24 -23.61
N PRO A 328 2.53 -6.73 -24.83
CA PRO A 328 3.84 -6.48 -25.39
C PRO A 328 4.49 -5.25 -24.76
N VAL A 329 5.80 -5.31 -24.62
CA VAL A 329 6.61 -4.18 -24.19
C VAL A 329 7.34 -3.61 -25.40
N SER A 330 7.26 -2.29 -25.57
CA SER A 330 7.98 -1.53 -26.56
C SER A 330 9.16 -0.84 -25.92
N VAL A 331 10.35 -1.02 -26.45
CA VAL A 331 11.58 -0.41 -25.95
C VAL A 331 12.36 0.26 -27.06
N VAL A 332 12.99 1.38 -26.74
CA VAL A 332 13.99 2.02 -27.60
C VAL A 332 15.29 2.06 -26.81
N TYR A 333 16.35 1.55 -27.38
CA TYR A 333 17.64 1.44 -26.72
C TYR A 333 18.79 1.78 -27.66
N TYR A 334 19.88 2.24 -27.08
CA TYR A 334 21.13 2.48 -27.78
C TYR A 334 22.00 1.22 -27.71
N GLU A 335 22.39 0.69 -28.87
CA GLU A 335 23.30 -0.45 -28.97
C GLU A 335 24.74 0.04 -29.12
N GLY A 336 25.54 -0.20 -28.08
CA GLY A 336 26.89 0.35 -27.99
C GLY A 336 27.88 -0.21 -29.02
N GLU A 337 27.72 -1.47 -29.43
CA GLU A 337 28.60 -2.09 -30.44
C GLU A 337 28.34 -1.49 -31.83
N LYS A 338 27.09 -1.11 -32.15
CA LYS A 338 26.68 -0.59 -33.44
C LYS A 338 26.57 0.92 -33.49
N GLU A 339 26.71 1.57 -32.32
CA GLU A 339 26.60 3.02 -32.13
C GLU A 339 25.29 3.64 -32.67
N ASP A 340 24.19 2.86 -32.62
CA ASP A 340 22.90 3.24 -33.19
C ASP A 340 21.76 2.97 -32.21
N TRP A 341 20.64 3.66 -32.46
CA TRP A 341 19.39 3.44 -31.72
C TRP A 341 18.52 2.39 -32.39
N TYR A 342 17.94 1.47 -31.61
CA TYR A 342 17.07 0.38 -32.03
C TYR A 342 15.73 0.41 -31.32
N VAL A 343 14.68 0.05 -32.07
CA VAL A 343 13.33 -0.19 -31.53
C VAL A 343 13.09 -1.69 -31.45
N LYS A 344 12.56 -2.15 -30.35
CA LYS A 344 12.25 -3.56 -30.11
C LYS A 344 10.89 -3.67 -29.44
N ARG A 345 10.11 -4.67 -29.85
CA ARG A 345 8.82 -4.98 -29.26
C ARG A 345 8.71 -6.48 -29.01
N PHE A 346 8.42 -6.87 -27.76
CA PHE A 346 8.44 -8.27 -27.37
C PHE A 346 7.52 -8.53 -26.16
N HIS A 347 7.21 -9.81 -25.90
CA HIS A 347 6.58 -10.26 -24.66
C HIS A 347 7.66 -10.66 -23.66
N PRO A 348 7.71 -10.06 -22.45
CA PRO A 348 8.62 -10.48 -21.41
C PRO A 348 8.30 -11.89 -20.93
N GLU A 349 9.28 -12.79 -20.99
CA GLU A 349 9.18 -14.15 -20.50
C GLU A 349 9.48 -14.17 -18.99
N LEU A 350 8.75 -14.98 -18.24
CA LEU A 350 8.95 -15.10 -16.79
C LEU A 350 10.36 -15.67 -16.50
N VAL A 351 11.16 -14.90 -15.79
CA VAL A 351 12.53 -15.26 -15.40
C VAL A 351 12.72 -15.19 -13.89
N GLN A 352 13.57 -16.04 -13.36
CA GLN A 352 13.87 -16.07 -11.92
C GLN A 352 14.94 -15.04 -11.51
N LYS A 353 15.75 -14.57 -12.46
CA LYS A 353 16.81 -13.58 -12.25
C LYS A 353 16.67 -12.49 -13.29
N ALA A 354 17.29 -11.35 -13.04
CA ALA A 354 17.36 -10.28 -14.03
C ALA A 354 17.90 -10.80 -15.36
N PHE A 355 17.24 -10.42 -16.45
CA PHE A 355 17.54 -10.87 -17.81
C PHE A 355 17.85 -9.67 -18.71
N SER A 356 19.04 -9.66 -19.32
CA SER A 356 19.41 -8.63 -20.29
C SER A 356 18.75 -8.92 -21.64
N PHE A 357 18.08 -7.89 -22.19
CA PHE A 357 17.44 -7.96 -23.51
C PHE A 357 18.10 -7.04 -24.55
N ILE A 358 19.16 -6.30 -24.17
CA ILE A 358 20.02 -5.51 -25.06
C ILE A 358 21.42 -6.10 -25.09
N GLY A 359 22.29 -5.59 -25.99
CA GLY A 359 23.68 -6.07 -26.08
C GLY A 359 24.51 -5.78 -24.82
N ASP A 360 25.48 -6.64 -24.55
CA ASP A 360 26.33 -6.57 -23.34
C ASP A 360 27.43 -5.49 -23.41
N HIS A 361 27.44 -4.66 -24.45
CA HIS A 361 28.44 -3.60 -24.59
C HIS A 361 28.26 -2.53 -23.53
N GLU A 362 29.35 -2.04 -22.94
CA GLU A 362 29.32 -1.08 -21.81
C GLU A 362 28.60 0.25 -22.12
N ASN A 363 28.55 0.64 -23.41
CA ASN A 363 27.84 1.84 -23.86
C ASN A 363 26.39 1.56 -24.24
N SER A 364 25.92 0.32 -24.21
CA SER A 364 24.53 -0.03 -24.43
C SER A 364 23.68 0.49 -23.29
N ARG A 365 22.57 1.14 -23.61
CA ARG A 365 21.66 1.71 -22.61
C ARG A 365 20.23 1.74 -23.08
N LEU A 366 19.32 1.57 -22.14
CA LEU A 366 17.90 1.70 -22.37
C LEU A 366 17.52 3.18 -22.44
N GLY A 367 16.82 3.58 -23.47
CA GLY A 367 16.29 4.93 -23.64
C GLY A 367 14.90 5.07 -23.07
N VAL A 368 13.92 4.38 -23.67
CA VAL A 368 12.51 4.41 -23.22
C VAL A 368 11.92 3.01 -23.18
N VAL A 369 10.98 2.83 -22.26
CA VAL A 369 10.17 1.61 -22.11
C VAL A 369 8.71 2.03 -21.99
N SER A 370 7.84 1.33 -22.68
CA SER A 370 6.40 1.48 -22.54
C SER A 370 5.68 0.15 -22.72
N THR A 371 4.66 -0.05 -21.91
CA THR A 371 3.72 -1.17 -22.00
C THR A 371 2.39 -0.75 -22.61
N ALA A 372 2.27 0.52 -23.06
CA ALA A 372 1.10 1.01 -23.77
C ALA A 372 0.90 0.26 -25.09
N HIS A 373 -0.34 0.18 -25.55
CA HIS A 373 -0.67 -0.46 -26.82
C HIS A 373 -0.12 0.34 -28.01
N HIS A 374 -0.21 1.68 -27.92
CA HIS A 374 0.22 2.64 -28.91
C HIS A 374 1.21 3.66 -28.33
N PRO A 375 2.44 3.24 -27.98
CA PRO A 375 3.41 4.15 -27.37
C PRO A 375 3.97 5.11 -28.41
N LEU A 376 3.81 6.40 -28.18
CA LEU A 376 4.35 7.47 -29.00
C LEU A 376 5.77 7.81 -28.53
N VAL A 377 6.70 7.77 -29.47
CA VAL A 377 8.13 8.04 -29.20
C VAL A 377 8.57 9.21 -30.04
N ARG A 378 9.14 10.23 -29.39
CA ARG A 378 9.79 11.36 -30.02
C ARG A 378 11.26 11.07 -30.24
N ILE A 379 11.74 11.27 -31.46
CA ILE A 379 13.15 11.21 -31.85
C ILE A 379 13.69 12.62 -31.88
N ARG A 380 14.77 12.86 -31.17
CA ARG A 380 15.52 14.11 -31.22
C ARG A 380 16.81 13.89 -31.95
N PHE A 381 16.97 14.57 -33.10
CA PHE A 381 18.15 14.44 -33.96
C PHE A 381 19.35 15.23 -33.42
N ASN A 382 20.56 14.74 -33.77
CA ASN A 382 21.81 15.40 -33.41
C ASN A 382 22.09 16.56 -34.34
N ARG A 383 21.83 17.78 -33.92
CA ARG A 383 21.97 19.02 -34.69
C ARG A 383 23.42 19.41 -35.00
N ARG A 384 24.41 18.64 -34.58
CA ARG A 384 25.82 18.85 -34.91
C ARG A 384 26.15 18.45 -36.34
N PHE A 385 25.37 17.56 -36.95
CA PHE A 385 25.57 17.09 -38.30
C PHE A 385 24.78 17.96 -39.29
N LYS A 386 25.37 18.17 -40.50
CA LYS A 386 24.77 19.01 -41.54
C LYS A 386 23.39 18.51 -41.98
N GLU A 387 23.23 17.17 -42.02
CA GLU A 387 22.01 16.50 -42.47
C GLU A 387 20.83 16.63 -41.52
N THR A 388 21.11 16.92 -40.23
CA THR A 388 20.09 16.96 -39.18
C THR A 388 20.01 18.33 -38.49
N ARG A 389 20.77 19.32 -38.92
CA ARG A 389 20.85 20.66 -38.29
C ARG A 389 19.49 21.36 -38.21
N ASP A 390 18.75 21.33 -39.34
CA ASP A 390 17.46 22.03 -39.48
C ASP A 390 16.27 21.08 -39.43
N ARG A 391 16.49 19.79 -39.01
CA ARG A 391 15.44 18.80 -38.96
C ARG A 391 14.67 18.94 -37.65
N GLU A 392 13.35 18.92 -37.74
CA GLU A 392 12.46 18.88 -36.59
C GLU A 392 12.46 17.51 -35.96
N ASP A 393 12.09 17.45 -34.67
CA ASP A 393 11.91 16.20 -33.96
C ASP A 393 10.76 15.39 -34.59
N GLU A 394 10.92 14.09 -34.72
CA GLU A 394 9.91 13.18 -35.28
C GLU A 394 9.22 12.40 -34.21
N ILE A 395 7.92 12.22 -34.33
CA ILE A 395 7.12 11.38 -33.42
C ILE A 395 6.57 10.21 -34.25
N PHE A 396 6.69 9.02 -33.69
CA PHE A 396 6.16 7.81 -34.32
C PHE A 396 5.49 6.91 -33.25
N ASP A 397 4.53 6.11 -33.70
CA ASP A 397 3.92 5.04 -32.88
C ASP A 397 4.78 3.77 -33.00
N ALA A 398 5.32 3.28 -31.88
CA ALA A 398 6.17 2.10 -31.93
C ALA A 398 5.40 0.83 -32.31
N SER A 399 4.08 0.81 -32.18
CA SER A 399 3.25 -0.32 -32.60
C SER A 399 3.15 -0.46 -34.13
N ASP A 400 3.15 0.67 -34.80
CA ASP A 400 3.13 0.73 -36.29
C ASP A 400 4.55 0.54 -36.85
N PHE A 401 5.58 0.94 -36.12
CA PHE A 401 6.97 0.89 -36.53
C PHE A 401 7.56 -0.52 -36.57
N ILE A 402 7.19 -1.36 -35.60
CA ILE A 402 7.74 -2.71 -35.48
C ILE A 402 6.69 -3.71 -34.95
N ALA A 403 6.58 -4.86 -35.58
CA ALA A 403 5.83 -6.00 -35.07
C ALA A 403 6.50 -6.63 -33.87
N ILE A 404 5.72 -7.34 -33.04
CA ILE A 404 6.21 -8.10 -31.89
C ILE A 404 7.18 -9.18 -32.39
N LYS A 405 8.38 -9.21 -31.83
CA LYS A 405 9.45 -10.18 -32.15
C LYS A 405 9.91 -10.90 -30.88
N GLY A 406 10.72 -11.95 -31.07
CA GLY A 406 11.35 -12.65 -29.95
C GLY A 406 12.26 -11.73 -29.12
N ILE A 407 12.34 -11.99 -27.83
CA ILE A 407 13.11 -11.18 -26.88
C ILE A 407 14.60 -11.03 -27.22
N ARG A 408 15.19 -12.00 -27.91
CA ARG A 408 16.60 -11.97 -28.34
C ARG A 408 16.85 -11.30 -29.68
N ALA A 409 15.79 -10.85 -30.38
CA ALA A 409 15.94 -10.14 -31.66
C ALA A 409 16.54 -8.76 -31.41
N LEU A 410 17.41 -8.27 -32.30
CA LEU A 410 18.00 -6.94 -32.19
C LEU A 410 16.96 -5.81 -32.37
N GLY A 411 15.86 -6.08 -33.06
CA GLY A 411 14.86 -5.06 -33.38
C GLY A 411 15.14 -4.37 -34.74
N ASN A 412 14.48 -3.23 -34.93
CA ASN A 412 14.66 -2.40 -36.11
C ASN A 412 15.52 -1.18 -35.77
N LYS A 413 16.39 -0.76 -36.67
CA LYS A 413 17.12 0.50 -36.52
C LYS A 413 16.12 1.65 -36.50
N LEU A 414 16.25 2.55 -35.51
CA LEU A 414 15.30 3.64 -35.27
C LEU A 414 15.32 4.68 -36.41
N SER A 415 16.51 5.06 -36.86
CA SER A 415 16.70 6.06 -37.92
C SER A 415 18.00 5.81 -38.66
N GLY A 416 18.06 6.22 -39.93
CA GLY A 416 19.29 6.30 -40.68
C GLY A 416 20.13 7.54 -40.37
N LEU A 417 19.59 8.47 -39.57
CA LEU A 417 20.22 9.74 -39.22
C LEU A 417 20.68 9.72 -37.74
N PRO A 418 21.70 10.50 -37.39
CA PRO A 418 22.20 10.56 -36.03
C PRO A 418 21.16 11.07 -35.06
N VAL A 419 20.81 10.23 -34.08
CA VAL A 419 19.84 10.52 -32.99
C VAL A 419 20.60 10.86 -31.71
N THR A 420 20.21 11.94 -31.04
CA THR A 420 20.78 12.34 -29.75
C THR A 420 20.06 11.73 -28.57
N ASP A 421 18.73 11.74 -28.64
CA ASP A 421 17.87 11.38 -27.51
C ASP A 421 16.52 10.86 -27.98
N VAL A 422 15.87 10.07 -27.14
CA VAL A 422 14.54 9.53 -27.36
C VAL A 422 13.68 9.74 -26.12
N GLN A 423 12.43 10.13 -26.29
CA GLN A 423 11.52 10.41 -25.18
C GLN A 423 10.13 9.83 -25.49
N LEU A 424 9.41 9.42 -24.44
CA LEU A 424 7.99 9.08 -24.57
C LEU A 424 7.17 10.36 -24.65
N GLU A 425 6.23 10.38 -25.55
CA GLU A 425 5.20 11.40 -25.64
C GLU A 425 3.94 11.00 -24.88
N PRO A 426 3.11 11.97 -24.50
CA PRO A 426 1.78 11.69 -23.98
C PRO A 426 1.00 10.80 -24.95
N LEU A 427 0.31 9.82 -24.41
CA LEU A 427 -0.49 8.89 -25.19
C LEU A 427 -1.73 9.59 -25.75
N ASP A 428 -2.18 9.12 -26.91
CA ASP A 428 -3.53 9.41 -27.39
C ASP A 428 -4.53 8.63 -26.52
N GLU A 429 -5.16 9.33 -25.56
CA GLU A 429 -6.01 8.73 -24.55
C GLU A 429 -7.19 7.96 -25.17
N GLU A 430 -7.77 8.45 -26.27
CA GLU A 430 -8.89 7.78 -26.92
C GLU A 430 -8.44 6.48 -27.61
N LYS A 431 -7.34 6.53 -28.34
CA LYS A 431 -6.78 5.38 -29.05
C LYS A 431 -6.30 4.30 -28.07
N GLU A 432 -5.60 4.70 -27.01
CA GLU A 432 -5.13 3.80 -25.97
C GLU A 432 -6.30 3.16 -25.18
N ALA A 433 -7.34 3.93 -24.83
CA ALA A 433 -8.51 3.43 -24.13
C ALA A 433 -9.28 2.39 -24.98
N GLN A 434 -9.41 2.63 -26.30
CA GLN A 434 -10.03 1.67 -27.22
C GLN A 434 -9.21 0.38 -27.33
N ALA A 435 -7.89 0.50 -27.47
CA ALA A 435 -6.97 -0.63 -27.54
C ALA A 435 -6.96 -1.43 -26.23
N GLN A 436 -6.98 -0.74 -25.10
CA GLN A 436 -7.05 -1.36 -23.77
C GLN A 436 -8.37 -2.11 -23.58
N ALA A 437 -9.51 -1.51 -23.96
CA ALA A 437 -10.82 -2.16 -23.86
C ALA A 437 -10.92 -3.41 -24.75
N ALA A 438 -10.40 -3.34 -25.97
CA ALA A 438 -10.34 -4.48 -26.87
C ALA A 438 -9.47 -5.61 -26.30
N TRP A 439 -8.32 -5.26 -25.75
CA TRP A 439 -7.40 -6.20 -25.12
C TRP A 439 -8.00 -6.84 -23.87
N GLU A 440 -8.65 -6.06 -23.00
CA GLU A 440 -9.34 -6.59 -21.81
C GLU A 440 -10.48 -7.53 -22.19
N ALA A 441 -11.21 -7.25 -23.25
CA ALA A 441 -12.26 -8.15 -23.73
C ALA A 441 -11.70 -9.50 -24.22
N GLU A 442 -10.49 -9.51 -24.77
CA GLU A 442 -9.84 -10.72 -25.28
C GLU A 442 -9.15 -11.52 -24.18
N PHE A 443 -8.44 -10.84 -23.27
CA PHE A 443 -7.52 -11.45 -22.29
C PHE A 443 -7.92 -11.30 -20.83
N ALA A 444 -9.06 -10.66 -20.52
CA ALA A 444 -9.52 -10.57 -19.13
C ALA A 444 -9.65 -11.97 -18.53
N PRO A 445 -9.10 -12.21 -17.32
CA PRO A 445 -9.32 -13.49 -16.65
C PRO A 445 -10.82 -13.66 -16.45
N LYS A 446 -11.40 -14.66 -17.11
CA LYS A 446 -12.78 -15.08 -16.82
C LYS A 446 -12.80 -15.39 -15.32
N ALA A 447 -13.54 -14.61 -14.56
CA ALA A 447 -13.72 -14.86 -13.14
C ALA A 447 -14.20 -16.30 -12.95
N GLU A 448 -13.31 -17.18 -12.50
CA GLU A 448 -13.73 -18.48 -12.00
C GLU A 448 -14.64 -18.22 -10.80
N ALA A 449 -15.89 -18.61 -10.93
CA ALA A 449 -16.83 -18.59 -9.83
C ALA A 449 -16.21 -19.34 -8.64
N PRO A 450 -16.32 -18.81 -7.41
CA PRO A 450 -15.78 -19.48 -6.24
C PRO A 450 -16.32 -20.90 -6.16
N LYS A 451 -15.44 -21.90 -6.18
CA LYS A 451 -15.79 -23.30 -5.96
C LYS A 451 -16.49 -23.38 -4.62
N ALA A 452 -17.78 -23.71 -4.64
CA ALA A 452 -18.55 -23.97 -3.45
C ALA A 452 -17.84 -25.02 -2.58
N PRO A 453 -17.84 -24.88 -1.24
CA PRO A 453 -17.25 -25.86 -0.37
C PRO A 453 -17.89 -27.22 -0.62
N LYS A 454 -17.10 -28.23 -0.90
CA LYS A 454 -17.55 -29.60 -0.95
C LYS A 454 -18.07 -30.00 0.44
N GLU A 455 -19.34 -30.07 0.61
CA GLU A 455 -19.95 -30.71 1.79
C GLU A 455 -19.48 -32.18 1.87
N SER A 456 -18.77 -32.48 2.93
CA SER A 456 -18.42 -33.86 3.28
C SER A 456 -19.68 -34.59 3.71
N PRO A 457 -19.89 -35.83 3.26
CA PRO A 457 -21.07 -36.61 3.69
C PRO A 457 -20.95 -36.93 5.17
N VAL A 458 -21.90 -36.45 5.95
CA VAL A 458 -22.10 -36.89 7.34
C VAL A 458 -22.72 -38.27 7.29
N GLU A 459 -21.96 -39.29 7.68
CA GLU A 459 -22.47 -40.64 7.95
C GLU A 459 -23.46 -40.60 9.11
N ALA A 460 -24.71 -40.76 8.82
CA ALA A 460 -25.77 -40.96 9.82
C ALA A 460 -25.69 -42.38 10.39
N LYS A 461 -25.47 -42.53 11.69
CA LYS A 461 -25.80 -43.74 12.45
C LYS A 461 -27.23 -43.66 12.94
N PRO A 462 -27.98 -44.79 12.89
CA PRO A 462 -29.38 -44.78 13.22
C PRO A 462 -29.62 -44.67 14.74
N ALA A 463 -30.60 -43.85 15.10
CA ALA A 463 -31.12 -43.73 16.45
C ALA A 463 -32.18 -44.79 16.69
N ASP A 464 -32.05 -45.40 17.84
CA ASP A 464 -33.03 -46.31 18.40
C ASP A 464 -34.16 -45.52 19.11
N SER A 465 -35.35 -46.05 18.98
CA SER A 465 -36.63 -45.47 19.34
C SER A 465 -36.95 -45.62 20.83
N ALA A 466 -37.51 -44.56 21.44
CA ALA A 466 -38.54 -44.62 22.50
C ALA A 466 -39.09 -43.21 22.76
N GLU A 467 -40.30 -43.00 22.39
CA GLU A 467 -41.58 -42.84 23.09
C GLU A 467 -41.85 -41.52 23.81
N LEU A 468 -42.78 -40.81 23.24
CA LEU A 468 -43.89 -39.98 23.74
C LEU A 468 -43.83 -39.38 25.15
N GLU A 469 -43.91 -38.08 25.27
CA GLU A 469 -45.02 -37.38 25.95
C GLU A 469 -45.04 -35.85 25.62
N LYS A 470 -46.21 -35.39 25.14
CA LYS A 470 -46.70 -34.00 25.12
C LYS A 470 -47.80 -33.91 26.21
N PRO A 471 -48.39 -32.75 26.56
CA PRO A 471 -48.04 -31.34 26.43
C PRO A 471 -48.34 -30.51 27.69
N LYS A 472 -48.08 -29.22 27.73
CA LYS A 472 -49.03 -28.14 28.06
C LYS A 472 -48.45 -26.74 27.97
N ALA A 473 -49.22 -25.93 27.29
CA ALA A 473 -49.07 -24.49 27.18
C ALA A 473 -49.56 -23.75 28.43
N GLU A 474 -49.03 -22.55 28.67
CA GLU A 474 -49.70 -21.36 29.22
C GLU A 474 -48.69 -20.19 29.12
N THR A 475 -48.90 -19.27 28.23
CA THR A 475 -49.55 -17.97 28.25
C THR A 475 -49.17 -17.09 29.45
N THR A 476 -48.46 -16.00 29.22
CA THR A 476 -48.86 -14.60 29.30
C THR A 476 -47.68 -13.66 29.47
N ALA A 477 -47.81 -12.54 28.79
CA ALA A 477 -46.91 -11.40 28.64
C ALA A 477 -47.03 -10.43 29.83
N PRO A 478 -46.61 -9.15 29.69
CA PRO A 478 -45.25 -8.59 29.76
C PRO A 478 -45.10 -7.47 30.88
N PRO A 479 -44.44 -6.35 30.68
CA PRO A 479 -43.32 -5.91 31.49
C PRO A 479 -43.67 -4.76 32.48
N THR A 480 -42.76 -4.38 33.35
CA THR A 480 -42.81 -3.12 34.09
C THR A 480 -41.43 -2.53 34.32
N GLU A 481 -41.31 -1.34 33.89
CA GLU A 481 -40.24 -0.39 34.12
C GLU A 481 -40.25 0.23 35.55
N PRO A 482 -39.41 1.21 35.85
CA PRO A 482 -38.58 1.25 37.05
C PRO A 482 -39.09 2.25 38.08
N LYS A 483 -38.55 2.25 39.28
CA LYS A 483 -38.66 3.33 40.24
C LYS A 483 -37.34 3.72 40.88
N THR A 484 -37.01 4.97 40.63
CA THR A 484 -36.17 5.88 41.40
C THR A 484 -36.39 5.83 42.90
N SER A 485 -35.33 5.94 43.69
CA SER A 485 -35.39 6.65 44.97
C SER A 485 -34.02 7.24 45.33
N THR A 486 -34.06 8.53 45.40
CA THR A 486 -33.29 9.56 46.09
C THR A 486 -32.97 9.27 47.57
N SER A 487 -31.79 9.74 47.99
CA SER A 487 -31.48 10.56 49.20
C SER A 487 -29.97 10.67 49.30
N ALA A 488 -29.37 11.80 49.21
CA ALA A 488 -29.30 13.00 50.05
C ALA A 488 -28.21 12.89 51.13
N ALA A 489 -27.38 13.92 51.09
CA ALA A 489 -26.62 14.64 52.11
C ALA A 489 -25.33 13.99 52.64
N ASP A 490 -24.26 14.65 52.94
CA ASP A 490 -23.86 16.03 53.17
C ASP A 490 -22.32 16.10 53.18
N ASP A 491 -21.84 17.22 52.86
CA ASP A 491 -20.94 18.22 53.49
C ASP A 491 -19.43 17.95 53.34
N ASP A 492 -18.66 18.84 52.96
CA ASP A 492 -18.12 20.09 53.34
C ASP A 492 -16.84 20.46 52.56
N ALA A 493 -16.84 21.66 52.09
CA ALA A 493 -15.83 22.73 52.11
C ALA A 493 -14.35 22.45 51.73
N GLU A 494 -13.80 23.14 50.81
CA GLU A 494 -13.06 24.39 50.87
C GLU A 494 -12.27 24.71 49.62
N SER A 495 -12.55 25.85 49.02
CA SER A 495 -11.61 26.59 48.15
C SER A 495 -10.75 27.49 49.08
N PRO A 496 -9.72 28.22 48.62
CA PRO A 496 -9.43 28.75 47.27
C PRO A 496 -7.92 28.92 46.98
N SER A 497 -7.62 29.32 45.76
CA SER A 497 -6.91 30.55 45.37
C SER A 497 -5.86 30.45 44.27
N LYS A 498 -6.03 31.34 43.29
CA LYS A 498 -5.03 32.17 42.56
C LYS A 498 -4.00 31.40 41.72
N GLY A 499 -3.86 31.60 40.42
CA GLY A 499 -3.81 32.85 39.65
C GLY A 499 -2.66 32.74 38.68
N GLY A 500 -2.78 33.15 37.48
CA GLY A 500 -1.64 33.33 36.58
C GLY A 500 -1.97 33.02 35.11
N GLY A 501 -2.51 33.99 34.40
CA GLY A 501 -2.64 33.97 32.97
C GLY A 501 -1.29 34.26 32.31
N ILE A 502 -1.08 33.61 31.15
CA ILE A 502 -0.13 34.10 30.15
C ILE A 502 -0.81 33.91 28.79
N GLN A 503 -0.92 35.01 28.08
CA GLN A 503 -1.40 35.12 26.69
C GLN A 503 -0.38 34.50 25.70
N PRO A 504 -0.80 34.06 24.52
CA PRO A 504 0.09 33.65 23.46
C PRO A 504 0.47 34.82 22.58
N THR A 505 1.76 34.97 22.32
CA THR A 505 2.32 35.82 21.26
C THR A 505 2.35 35.06 19.93
N LEU A 506 1.82 35.71 18.92
CA LEU A 506 2.00 35.40 17.51
C LEU A 506 3.48 35.60 17.08
N PHE A 507 3.98 34.64 16.34
CA PHE A 507 4.81 34.87 15.15
C PHE A 507 4.51 33.81 14.10
#